data_6f9456953f67de464967cfc67201ae35
#
_entry.id   6f9456953f67de464967cfc67201ae35
#
_cell.length_a   1.000
_cell.length_b   1.000
_cell.length_c   1.000
_cell.angle_alpha   90.00
_cell.angle_beta   90.00
_cell.angle_gamma   90.00
#
_symmetry.space_group_name_H-M   'P 1'
#
loop_
_entity.id
_entity.type
_entity.pdbx_description
1 polymer ?
#
loop_
_entity_poly.entity_id
_entity_poly.type
_entity_poly.pdbx_seq_one_letter_code
_entity_poly.pdbx_strand_id
1 'polypeptide(L)'
;QLTIPKVDYKIISNQLDASFNAELDKFNFAISHYGFLLLKNTPIDKKVKNNIFKTYKAFFDLPFEEKNKVNMDLTSSNRGWGAPKGEQVNPDYNPDYKEIFDTGPHQKVKDEFRDLTYYAKNLWPEQLPLFENTVNNYYDLCTQIGMHVLSFIERSLDLSENFFRDKFENPMSLLRCNYYPPRRSSLSNKDYGIAPHTDYGCLTILLTDNNPGLEIKNPSNQWELVTPKEDEIIVNFGDMLEFWSMKKIKALSLIHI
;
A
#
# COMPACT_ATOMS: atom_id res chain seq x y z
N GLN A 1 -24.14 4.47 11.74
CA GLN A 1 -23.07 3.90 10.89
C GLN A 1 -21.90 4.87 10.89
N LEU A 2 -20.75 4.47 11.42
CA LEU A 2 -19.52 5.27 11.36
C LEU A 2 -19.09 5.29 9.89
N THR A 3 -19.03 6.49 9.31
CA THR A 3 -18.64 6.64 7.90
C THR A 3 -17.11 6.75 7.83
N ILE A 4 -16.48 5.93 7.01
CA ILE A 4 -15.04 5.99 6.74
C ILE A 4 -14.65 7.42 6.34
N PRO A 5 -13.67 8.05 7.02
CA PRO A 5 -13.26 9.42 6.73
C PRO A 5 -12.74 9.57 5.30
N LYS A 6 -13.18 10.64 4.62
CA LYS A 6 -12.74 11.00 3.27
C LYS A 6 -12.07 12.37 3.28
N VAL A 7 -10.85 12.43 2.77
CA VAL A 7 -10.03 13.63 2.70
C VAL A 7 -9.74 13.99 1.25
N ASP A 8 -9.83 15.27 0.92
CA ASP A 8 -9.52 15.78 -0.41
C ASP A 8 -8.03 16.17 -0.50
N TYR A 9 -7.27 15.39 -1.28
CA TYR A 9 -5.84 15.58 -1.46
C TYR A 9 -5.47 16.94 -2.03
N LYS A 10 -6.24 17.46 -2.99
CA LYS A 10 -5.96 18.78 -3.58
C LYS A 10 -6.13 19.90 -2.57
N ILE A 11 -7.20 19.84 -1.77
CA ILE A 11 -7.49 20.84 -0.76
C ILE A 11 -6.44 20.80 0.36
N ILE A 12 -6.17 19.63 0.94
CA ILE A 12 -5.21 19.51 2.06
C ILE A 12 -3.76 19.77 1.62
N SER A 13 -3.46 19.67 0.32
CA SER A 13 -2.16 20.02 -0.24
C SER A 13 -1.97 21.52 -0.48
N ASN A 14 -3.04 22.33 -0.40
CA ASN A 14 -3.01 23.76 -0.64
C ASN A 14 -3.44 24.55 0.59
N GLN A 15 -2.48 25.06 1.36
CA GLN A 15 -2.74 25.83 2.58
C GLN A 15 -3.51 27.14 2.36
N LEU A 16 -3.54 27.64 1.11
CA LEU A 16 -4.28 28.85 0.75
C LEU A 16 -5.74 28.56 0.38
N ASP A 17 -6.13 27.29 0.30
CA ASP A 17 -7.51 26.92 0.04
C ASP A 17 -8.41 27.28 1.24
N ALA A 18 -9.54 27.89 0.97
CA ALA A 18 -10.49 28.30 2.01
C ALA A 18 -10.99 27.13 2.87
N SER A 19 -10.99 25.90 2.32
CA SER A 19 -11.42 24.67 3.00
C SER A 19 -10.26 23.90 3.65
N PHE A 20 -9.03 24.40 3.58
CA PHE A 20 -7.84 23.70 4.07
C PHE A 20 -7.98 23.23 5.54
N ASN A 21 -8.37 24.13 6.43
CA ASN A 21 -8.49 23.79 7.86
C ASN A 21 -9.55 22.70 8.10
N ALA A 22 -10.67 22.75 7.38
CA ALA A 22 -11.71 21.73 7.49
C ALA A 22 -11.24 20.35 6.98
N GLU A 23 -10.43 20.32 5.92
CA GLU A 23 -9.83 19.06 5.45
C GLU A 23 -8.74 18.55 6.41
N LEU A 24 -7.94 19.43 6.99
CA LEU A 24 -6.95 19.05 8.00
C LEU A 24 -7.62 18.48 9.25
N ASP A 25 -8.75 19.05 9.69
CA ASP A 25 -9.53 18.52 10.82
C ASP A 25 -10.08 17.12 10.52
N LYS A 26 -10.57 16.86 9.30
CA LYS A 26 -10.98 15.52 8.87
C LYS A 26 -9.82 14.54 8.87
N PHE A 27 -8.65 14.99 8.39
CA PHE A 27 -7.44 14.18 8.40
C PHE A 27 -7.01 13.85 9.83
N ASN A 28 -7.00 14.83 10.73
CA ASN A 28 -6.67 14.67 12.15
C ASN A 28 -7.62 13.67 12.82
N PHE A 29 -8.91 13.75 12.56
CA PHE A 29 -9.89 12.81 13.06
C PHE A 29 -9.63 11.39 12.52
N ALA A 30 -9.34 11.26 11.22
CA ALA A 30 -9.06 9.98 10.60
C ALA A 30 -7.85 9.28 11.24
N ILE A 31 -6.72 9.98 11.38
CA ILE A 31 -5.48 9.38 11.89
C ILE A 31 -5.55 9.03 13.38
N SER A 32 -6.30 9.79 14.17
CA SER A 32 -6.37 9.60 15.62
C SER A 32 -7.44 8.61 16.06
N HIS A 33 -8.52 8.44 15.29
CA HIS A 33 -9.66 7.59 15.66
C HIS A 33 -9.78 6.32 14.82
N TYR A 34 -9.46 6.41 13.51
CA TYR A 34 -9.59 5.29 12.58
C TYR A 34 -8.26 4.62 12.27
N GLY A 35 -7.17 5.38 12.09
CA GLY A 35 -5.92 4.88 11.50
C GLY A 35 -6.04 4.55 10.01
N PHE A 36 -7.07 5.10 9.34
CA PHE A 36 -7.48 4.77 8.00
C PHE A 36 -8.30 5.91 7.39
N LEU A 37 -8.11 6.17 6.10
CA LEU A 37 -8.93 7.13 5.36
C LEU A 37 -9.00 6.79 3.87
N LEU A 38 -10.00 7.34 3.22
CA LEU A 38 -10.08 7.41 1.76
C LEU A 38 -9.56 8.78 1.30
N LEU A 39 -8.60 8.79 0.39
CA LEU A 39 -8.02 10.00 -0.18
C LEU A 39 -8.52 10.15 -1.61
N LYS A 40 -9.23 11.24 -1.91
CA LYS A 40 -9.75 11.56 -3.23
C LYS A 40 -8.96 12.67 -3.92
N ASN A 41 -9.15 12.83 -5.22
CA ASN A 41 -8.49 13.86 -6.04
C ASN A 41 -6.96 13.81 -5.99
N THR A 42 -6.39 12.59 -5.86
CA THR A 42 -4.96 12.36 -5.94
C THR A 42 -4.48 12.36 -7.40
N PRO A 43 -3.15 12.42 -7.64
CA PRO A 43 -2.59 12.21 -8.98
C PRO A 43 -2.85 10.81 -9.56
N ILE A 44 -3.27 9.83 -8.76
CA ILE A 44 -3.68 8.50 -9.24
C ILE A 44 -5.12 8.61 -9.77
N ASP A 45 -5.24 9.07 -11.00
CA ASP A 45 -6.51 9.14 -11.69
C ASP A 45 -6.94 7.78 -12.28
N LYS A 46 -8.11 7.75 -12.90
CA LYS A 46 -8.66 6.55 -13.57
C LYS A 46 -7.70 5.97 -14.62
N LYS A 47 -6.99 6.83 -15.37
CA LYS A 47 -6.05 6.39 -16.40
C LYS A 47 -4.84 5.68 -15.79
N VAL A 48 -4.25 6.26 -14.75
CA VAL A 48 -3.14 5.66 -13.99
C VAL A 48 -3.59 4.34 -13.38
N LYS A 49 -4.74 4.33 -12.70
CA LYS A 49 -5.33 3.13 -12.10
C LYS A 49 -5.50 2.01 -13.12
N ASN A 50 -6.16 2.27 -14.23
CA ASN A 50 -6.41 1.27 -15.26
C ASN A 50 -5.11 0.75 -15.89
N ASN A 51 -4.12 1.61 -16.09
CA ASN A 51 -2.85 1.24 -16.69
C ASN A 51 -2.06 0.29 -15.77
N ILE A 52 -1.96 0.59 -14.48
CA ILE A 52 -1.20 -0.25 -13.55
C ILE A 52 -1.88 -1.62 -13.36
N PHE A 53 -3.21 -1.69 -13.22
CA PHE A 53 -3.91 -2.97 -13.11
C PHE A 53 -3.79 -3.81 -14.39
N LYS A 54 -3.91 -3.18 -15.57
CA LYS A 54 -3.70 -3.86 -16.85
C LYS A 54 -2.29 -4.43 -16.96
N THR A 55 -1.29 -3.69 -16.52
CA THR A 55 0.12 -4.08 -16.56
C THR A 55 0.37 -5.29 -15.66
N TYR A 56 -0.09 -5.27 -14.41
CA TYR A 56 0.05 -6.41 -13.52
C TYR A 56 -0.79 -7.63 -13.97
N LYS A 57 -2.01 -7.39 -14.46
CA LYS A 57 -2.82 -8.48 -15.00
C LYS A 57 -2.11 -9.21 -16.15
N ALA A 58 -1.48 -8.48 -17.07
CA ALA A 58 -0.72 -9.07 -18.15
C ALA A 58 0.42 -9.95 -17.63
N PHE A 59 1.05 -9.58 -16.52
CA PHE A 59 2.07 -10.41 -15.87
C PHE A 59 1.48 -11.68 -15.25
N PHE A 60 0.42 -11.57 -14.45
CA PHE A 60 -0.18 -12.72 -13.77
C PHE A 60 -0.85 -13.71 -14.75
N ASP A 61 -1.23 -13.26 -15.95
CA ASP A 61 -1.74 -14.09 -17.03
C ASP A 61 -0.62 -14.88 -17.78
N LEU A 62 0.67 -14.60 -17.54
CA LEU A 62 1.77 -15.34 -18.13
C LEU A 62 1.79 -16.81 -17.65
N PRO A 63 2.30 -17.74 -18.46
CA PRO A 63 2.56 -19.11 -18.02
C PRO A 63 3.47 -19.16 -16.80
N PHE A 64 3.35 -20.23 -16.01
CA PHE A 64 4.16 -20.44 -14.81
C PHE A 64 5.66 -20.30 -15.07
N GLU A 65 6.14 -20.91 -16.16
CA GLU A 65 7.56 -20.91 -16.54
C GLU A 65 8.09 -19.49 -16.76
N GLU A 66 7.28 -18.61 -17.32
CA GLU A 66 7.66 -17.21 -17.56
C GLU A 66 7.64 -16.40 -16.26
N LYS A 67 6.63 -16.59 -15.41
CA LYS A 67 6.58 -15.97 -14.07
C LYS A 67 7.74 -16.44 -13.19
N ASN A 68 8.11 -17.72 -13.28
CA ASN A 68 9.19 -18.30 -12.49
C ASN A 68 10.58 -17.75 -12.83
N LYS A 69 10.79 -17.19 -14.01
CA LYS A 69 12.05 -16.50 -14.37
C LYS A 69 12.34 -15.28 -13.51
N VAL A 70 11.30 -14.69 -12.94
CA VAL A 70 11.40 -13.54 -12.02
C VAL A 70 10.91 -13.89 -10.61
N ASN A 71 11.04 -15.15 -10.22
CA ASN A 71 10.66 -15.62 -8.89
C ASN A 71 11.53 -14.95 -7.81
N MET A 72 10.91 -14.54 -6.71
CA MET A 72 11.59 -13.86 -5.60
C MET A 72 12.65 -14.74 -4.91
N ASP A 73 12.55 -16.06 -5.02
CA ASP A 73 13.57 -16.99 -4.51
C ASP A 73 14.93 -16.85 -5.24
N LEU A 74 14.96 -16.19 -6.42
CA LEU A 74 16.19 -15.89 -7.15
C LEU A 74 17.02 -14.76 -6.52
N THR A 75 16.42 -14.01 -5.60
CA THR A 75 17.06 -12.91 -4.88
C THR A 75 16.98 -13.14 -3.37
N SER A 76 17.97 -12.63 -2.63
CA SER A 76 17.96 -12.66 -1.16
C SER A 76 17.02 -11.59 -0.53
N SER A 77 16.30 -10.83 -1.33
CA SER A 77 15.61 -9.62 -0.88
C SER A 77 14.15 -9.53 -1.27
N ASN A 78 13.51 -10.63 -1.60
CA ASN A 78 12.08 -10.66 -1.96
C ASN A 78 11.73 -9.64 -3.03
N ARG A 79 12.34 -9.74 -4.22
CA ARG A 79 11.99 -8.96 -5.41
C ARG A 79 11.44 -9.89 -6.47
N GLY A 80 10.39 -9.44 -7.18
CA GLY A 80 9.76 -10.20 -8.24
C GLY A 80 8.53 -10.97 -7.80
N TRP A 81 8.28 -12.11 -8.42
CA TRP A 81 7.06 -12.90 -8.25
C TRP A 81 7.15 -13.88 -7.08
N GLY A 82 6.08 -13.92 -6.28
CA GLY A 82 5.85 -14.93 -5.25
C GLY A 82 4.65 -15.80 -5.60
N ALA A 83 4.86 -17.13 -5.55
CA ALA A 83 3.85 -18.12 -5.85
C ALA A 83 2.75 -18.19 -4.75
N PRO A 84 1.53 -18.71 -5.07
CA PRO A 84 0.48 -18.91 -4.09
C PRO A 84 0.94 -19.76 -2.91
N LYS A 85 0.47 -19.42 -1.70
CA LYS A 85 0.83 -20.09 -0.43
C LYS A 85 2.30 -19.98 -0.01
N GLY A 86 3.03 -19.06 -0.61
CA GLY A 86 4.41 -18.73 -0.21
C GLY A 86 4.50 -17.92 1.08
N GLU A 87 3.42 -17.29 1.51
CA GLU A 87 3.34 -16.46 2.72
C GLU A 87 2.22 -16.91 3.65
N GLN A 88 2.41 -16.63 4.96
CA GLN A 88 1.41 -16.81 6.00
C GLN A 88 1.54 -15.66 7.00
N VAL A 89 0.68 -14.66 6.88
CA VAL A 89 0.73 -13.44 7.70
C VAL A 89 0.31 -13.73 9.15
N ASN A 90 -0.64 -14.62 9.34
CA ASN A 90 -1.14 -14.98 10.66
C ASN A 90 -1.12 -16.50 10.86
N PRO A 91 -0.37 -17.05 11.86
CA PRO A 91 -0.21 -18.49 12.06
C PRO A 91 -1.50 -19.22 12.47
N ASP A 92 -2.53 -18.52 12.92
CA ASP A 92 -3.83 -19.10 13.28
C ASP A 92 -4.70 -19.45 12.07
N TYR A 93 -4.29 -19.01 10.86
CA TYR A 93 -5.00 -19.21 9.61
C TYR A 93 -4.14 -19.99 8.61
N ASN A 94 -4.76 -20.45 7.52
CA ASN A 94 -4.02 -21.10 6.44
C ASN A 94 -3.10 -20.11 5.69
N PRO A 95 -2.06 -20.58 4.96
CA PRO A 95 -1.23 -19.73 4.11
C PRO A 95 -2.06 -18.91 3.13
N ASP A 96 -1.62 -17.67 2.90
CA ASP A 96 -2.34 -16.69 2.07
C ASP A 96 -2.57 -17.21 0.65
N TYR A 97 -3.82 -17.09 0.18
CA TYR A 97 -4.22 -17.55 -1.15
C TYR A 97 -4.10 -16.43 -2.17
N LYS A 98 -2.86 -16.08 -2.51
CA LYS A 98 -2.53 -15.01 -3.46
C LYS A 98 -1.24 -15.30 -4.22
N GLU A 99 -1.09 -14.69 -5.39
CA GLU A 99 0.21 -14.44 -6.00
C GLU A 99 0.62 -13.00 -5.68
N ILE A 100 1.91 -12.73 -5.63
CA ILE A 100 2.43 -11.38 -5.41
C ILE A 100 3.48 -11.01 -6.43
N PHE A 101 3.67 -9.70 -6.64
CA PHE A 101 4.83 -9.16 -7.34
C PHE A 101 5.38 -7.98 -6.55
N ASP A 102 6.63 -8.10 -6.10
CA ASP A 102 7.29 -7.13 -5.25
C ASP A 102 8.34 -6.32 -6.01
N THR A 103 8.29 -5.00 -5.83
CA THR A 103 9.24 -4.03 -6.41
C THR A 103 9.75 -3.12 -5.30
N GLY A 104 11.05 -3.05 -5.13
CA GLY A 104 11.69 -2.12 -4.20
C GLY A 104 12.16 -0.84 -4.88
N PRO A 105 12.89 0.03 -4.14
CA PRO A 105 13.44 1.26 -4.68
C PRO A 105 14.27 1.01 -5.92
N HIS A 106 14.03 1.80 -6.97
CA HIS A 106 14.75 1.71 -8.25
C HIS A 106 15.75 2.85 -8.44
N GLN A 107 15.72 3.85 -7.56
CA GLN A 107 16.66 4.97 -7.59
C GLN A 107 18.03 4.57 -7.04
N LYS A 108 19.05 5.34 -7.43
CA LYS A 108 20.41 5.11 -6.93
C LYS A 108 20.47 5.36 -5.43
N VAL A 109 20.79 4.32 -4.67
CA VAL A 109 21.05 4.44 -3.23
C VAL A 109 22.50 4.86 -2.96
N LYS A 110 22.77 5.39 -1.77
CA LYS A 110 24.13 5.69 -1.30
C LYS A 110 24.97 4.42 -1.32
N ASP A 111 26.26 4.56 -1.63
CA ASP A 111 27.18 3.41 -1.77
C ASP A 111 27.25 2.55 -0.48
N GLU A 112 27.11 3.16 0.69
CA GLU A 112 27.08 2.48 1.99
C GLU A 112 25.88 1.53 2.19
N PHE A 113 24.79 1.71 1.42
CA PHE A 113 23.59 0.88 1.50
C PHE A 113 23.46 -0.12 0.35
N ARG A 114 24.37 -0.07 -0.63
CA ARG A 114 24.25 -0.85 -1.88
C ARG A 114 24.23 -2.35 -1.65
N ASP A 115 24.93 -2.82 -0.63
CA ASP A 115 25.05 -4.26 -0.32
C ASP A 115 23.97 -4.76 0.64
N LEU A 116 23.09 -3.86 1.09
CA LEU A 116 21.97 -4.26 1.93
C LEU A 116 20.89 -4.96 1.10
N THR A 117 20.37 -6.07 1.59
CA THR A 117 19.33 -6.88 0.91
C THR A 117 18.07 -6.08 0.57
N TYR A 118 17.75 -5.04 1.35
CA TYR A 118 16.61 -4.14 1.11
C TYR A 118 16.72 -3.32 -0.17
N TYR A 119 17.93 -3.17 -0.73
CA TYR A 119 18.19 -2.41 -1.95
C TYR A 119 18.67 -3.27 -3.11
N ALA A 120 18.36 -4.57 -3.06
CA ALA A 120 18.66 -5.46 -4.17
C ALA A 120 17.94 -5.03 -5.45
N LYS A 121 18.48 -5.45 -6.58
CA LYS A 121 17.89 -5.13 -7.89
C LYS A 121 16.49 -5.74 -8.03
N ASN A 122 15.61 -4.97 -8.63
CA ASN A 122 14.30 -5.47 -9.05
C ASN A 122 14.47 -6.49 -10.18
N LEU A 123 13.51 -7.41 -10.28
CA LEU A 123 13.40 -8.38 -11.37
C LEU A 123 12.27 -7.96 -12.31
N TRP A 124 12.50 -8.05 -13.62
CA TRP A 124 11.54 -7.60 -14.62
C TRP A 124 11.24 -8.70 -15.64
N PRO A 125 9.96 -8.90 -16.03
CA PRO A 125 9.58 -9.89 -17.04
C PRO A 125 9.99 -9.42 -18.43
N GLU A 126 10.88 -10.14 -19.10
CA GLU A 126 11.38 -9.81 -20.44
C GLU A 126 10.28 -9.78 -21.51
N GLN A 127 9.21 -10.58 -21.33
CA GLN A 127 8.09 -10.67 -22.25
C GLN A 127 7.19 -9.43 -22.26
N LEU A 128 7.35 -8.56 -21.26
CA LEU A 128 6.53 -7.35 -21.08
C LEU A 128 7.42 -6.10 -21.04
N PRO A 129 7.90 -5.61 -22.18
CA PRO A 129 8.92 -4.56 -22.25
C PRO A 129 8.51 -3.22 -21.62
N LEU A 130 7.20 -2.95 -21.48
CA LEU A 130 6.69 -1.74 -20.83
C LEU A 130 6.44 -1.90 -19.33
N PHE A 131 6.59 -3.11 -18.79
CA PHE A 131 6.26 -3.43 -17.40
C PHE A 131 7.11 -2.62 -16.42
N GLU A 132 8.44 -2.67 -16.57
CA GLU A 132 9.37 -1.92 -15.72
C GLU A 132 9.04 -0.44 -15.66
N ASN A 133 8.91 0.21 -16.81
CA ASN A 133 8.66 1.65 -16.87
C ASN A 133 7.32 2.03 -16.22
N THR A 134 6.26 1.25 -16.47
CA THR A 134 4.93 1.51 -15.89
C THR A 134 4.95 1.34 -14.38
N VAL A 135 5.58 0.27 -13.89
CA VAL A 135 5.67 -0.01 -12.45
C VAL A 135 6.51 1.03 -11.72
N ASN A 136 7.67 1.42 -12.27
CA ASN A 136 8.52 2.44 -11.69
C ASN A 136 7.84 3.81 -11.64
N ASN A 137 7.14 4.22 -12.70
CA ASN A 137 6.38 5.47 -12.70
C ASN A 137 5.27 5.48 -11.63
N TYR A 138 4.58 4.36 -11.45
CA TYR A 138 3.57 4.22 -10.41
C TYR A 138 4.20 4.23 -9.01
N TYR A 139 5.35 3.56 -8.82
CA TYR A 139 6.12 3.58 -7.58
C TYR A 139 6.50 5.02 -7.18
N ASP A 140 7.02 5.81 -8.11
CA ASP A 140 7.42 7.20 -7.86
C ASP A 140 6.21 8.07 -7.49
N LEU A 141 5.09 7.87 -8.18
CA LEU A 141 3.84 8.59 -7.88
C LEU A 141 3.33 8.26 -6.47
N CYS A 142 3.32 6.99 -6.07
CA CYS A 142 2.95 6.57 -4.71
C CYS A 142 3.91 7.14 -3.67
N THR A 143 5.21 7.16 -3.95
CA THR A 143 6.23 7.77 -3.07
C THR A 143 5.96 9.25 -2.87
N GLN A 144 5.65 9.98 -3.93
CA GLN A 144 5.29 11.40 -3.84
C GLN A 144 4.04 11.62 -2.98
N ILE A 145 2.98 10.85 -3.19
CA ILE A 145 1.76 10.93 -2.37
C ILE A 145 2.06 10.59 -0.92
N GLY A 146 2.84 9.55 -0.66
CA GLY A 146 3.24 9.15 0.69
C GLY A 146 3.98 10.24 1.43
N MET A 147 4.94 10.91 0.78
CA MET A 147 5.67 12.05 1.36
C MET A 147 4.76 13.23 1.66
N HIS A 148 3.76 13.50 0.81
CA HIS A 148 2.76 14.53 1.12
C HIS A 148 1.88 14.13 2.31
N VAL A 149 1.44 12.88 2.41
CA VAL A 149 0.70 12.41 3.59
C VAL A 149 1.52 12.56 4.87
N LEU A 150 2.82 12.25 4.83
CA LEU A 150 3.73 12.50 5.95
C LEU A 150 3.80 13.99 6.31
N SER A 151 3.80 14.89 5.33
CA SER A 151 3.76 16.35 5.61
C SER A 151 2.43 16.80 6.25
N PHE A 152 1.31 16.14 5.96
CA PHE A 152 0.05 16.40 6.65
C PHE A 152 0.11 15.94 8.10
N ILE A 153 0.78 14.81 8.37
CA ILE A 153 1.04 14.31 9.72
C ILE A 153 1.94 15.29 10.50
N GLU A 154 2.97 15.86 9.86
CA GLU A 154 3.81 16.91 10.50
C GLU A 154 2.97 18.06 11.05
N ARG A 155 2.04 18.56 10.26
CA ARG A 155 1.11 19.63 10.69
C ARG A 155 0.15 19.16 11.77
N SER A 156 -0.38 17.97 11.65
CA SER A 156 -1.32 17.38 12.60
C SER A 156 -0.72 17.17 13.98
N LEU A 157 0.56 16.89 14.06
CA LEU A 157 1.29 16.62 15.30
C LEU A 157 2.15 17.80 15.77
N ASP A 158 2.07 18.96 15.09
CA ASP A 158 2.87 20.15 15.36
C ASP A 158 4.38 19.86 15.35
N LEU A 159 4.81 19.06 14.36
CA LEU A 159 6.21 18.76 14.10
C LEU A 159 6.84 19.85 13.22
N SER A 160 8.16 19.95 13.25
CA SER A 160 8.89 20.83 12.35
C SER A 160 8.64 20.48 10.89
N GLU A 161 8.60 21.48 10.02
CA GLU A 161 8.50 21.28 8.58
C GLU A 161 9.65 20.39 8.09
N ASN A 162 9.33 19.45 7.19
CA ASN A 162 10.25 18.44 6.66
C ASN A 162 10.81 17.45 7.70
N PHE A 163 10.16 17.29 8.85
CA PHE A 163 10.58 16.35 9.89
C PHE A 163 10.80 14.93 9.35
N PHE A 164 9.94 14.46 8.45
CA PHE A 164 10.07 13.13 7.85
C PHE A 164 11.02 13.08 6.65
N ARG A 165 11.30 14.20 6.00
CA ARG A 165 12.07 14.23 4.74
C ARG A 165 13.41 13.53 4.87
N ASP A 166 14.19 13.88 5.87
CA ASP A 166 15.53 13.31 6.08
C ASP A 166 15.47 11.83 6.45
N LYS A 167 14.40 11.42 7.15
CA LYS A 167 14.19 10.03 7.58
C LYS A 167 13.81 9.10 6.42
N PHE A 168 13.30 9.66 5.34
CA PHE A 168 12.90 8.94 4.13
C PHE A 168 13.77 9.26 2.91
N GLU A 169 14.99 9.78 3.12
CA GLU A 169 15.95 10.01 2.04
C GLU A 169 16.35 8.71 1.32
N ASN A 170 16.47 7.61 2.06
CA ASN A 170 16.71 6.27 1.53
C ASN A 170 15.61 5.33 2.02
N PRO A 171 14.40 5.41 1.47
CA PRO A 171 13.27 4.65 1.96
C PRO A 171 13.43 3.16 1.61
N MET A 172 13.00 2.29 2.51
CA MET A 172 12.83 0.86 2.26
C MET A 172 11.40 0.56 1.79
N SER A 173 10.82 1.45 0.99
CA SER A 173 9.45 1.29 0.52
C SER A 173 9.34 0.14 -0.46
N LEU A 174 8.24 -0.59 -0.36
CA LEU A 174 7.91 -1.74 -1.18
C LEU A 174 6.60 -1.46 -1.92
N LEU A 175 6.62 -1.64 -3.23
CA LEU A 175 5.40 -1.73 -4.03
C LEU A 175 5.07 -3.20 -4.22
N ARG A 176 3.96 -3.63 -3.66
CA ARG A 176 3.44 -4.99 -3.78
C ARG A 176 2.13 -5.00 -4.55
N CYS A 177 2.06 -5.79 -5.60
CA CYS A 177 0.79 -6.17 -6.21
C CYS A 177 0.36 -7.53 -5.69
N ASN A 178 -0.83 -7.59 -5.11
CA ASN A 178 -1.47 -8.84 -4.73
C ASN A 178 -2.47 -9.24 -5.83
N TYR A 179 -2.37 -10.46 -6.32
CA TYR A 179 -3.34 -11.06 -7.22
C TYR A 179 -4.05 -12.21 -6.52
N TYR A 180 -5.36 -12.09 -6.37
CA TYR A 180 -6.21 -13.10 -5.77
C TYR A 180 -6.89 -13.92 -6.87
N PRO A 181 -6.46 -15.16 -7.11
CA PRO A 181 -7.13 -15.99 -8.11
C PRO A 181 -8.57 -16.32 -7.68
N PRO A 182 -9.46 -16.66 -8.64
CA PRO A 182 -10.83 -17.02 -8.33
C PRO A 182 -10.89 -18.13 -7.27
N ARG A 183 -11.70 -17.93 -6.23
CA ARG A 183 -11.88 -18.89 -5.16
C ARG A 183 -12.52 -20.17 -5.67
N ARG A 184 -11.94 -21.31 -5.28
CA ARG A 184 -12.58 -22.63 -5.47
C ARG A 184 -13.58 -22.85 -4.34
N SER A 185 -14.68 -23.55 -4.63
CA SER A 185 -15.75 -23.89 -3.66
C SER A 185 -15.30 -24.74 -2.46
N SER A 186 -14.07 -25.25 -2.48
CA SER A 186 -13.50 -26.12 -1.43
C SER A 186 -12.69 -25.37 -0.36
N LEU A 187 -12.72 -24.01 -0.36
CA LEU A 187 -11.97 -23.23 0.64
C LEU A 187 -12.68 -23.23 1.99
N SER A 188 -11.92 -23.38 3.06
CA SER A 188 -12.40 -23.34 4.45
C SER A 188 -12.58 -21.91 4.95
N ASN A 189 -13.21 -21.74 6.11
CA ASN A 189 -13.35 -20.45 6.78
C ASN A 189 -12.01 -19.86 7.30
N LYS A 190 -10.90 -20.59 7.13
CA LYS A 190 -9.54 -20.16 7.48
C LYS A 190 -8.71 -19.75 6.25
N ASP A 191 -9.29 -19.83 5.05
CA ASP A 191 -8.64 -19.48 3.80
C ASP A 191 -9.01 -18.03 3.42
N TYR A 192 -8.08 -17.11 3.62
CA TYR A 192 -8.20 -15.71 3.25
C TYR A 192 -7.23 -15.35 2.12
N GLY A 193 -7.50 -14.28 1.41
CA GLY A 193 -6.53 -13.64 0.54
C GLY A 193 -5.31 -13.19 1.35
N ILE A 194 -5.57 -12.42 2.42
CA ILE A 194 -4.62 -12.13 3.51
C ILE A 194 -5.41 -12.18 4.82
N ALA A 195 -4.93 -12.95 5.80
CA ALA A 195 -5.55 -13.06 7.12
C ALA A 195 -5.55 -11.71 7.88
N PRO A 196 -6.36 -11.54 8.96
CA PRO A 196 -6.37 -10.33 9.76
C PRO A 196 -4.97 -9.94 10.25
N HIS A 197 -4.56 -8.70 10.00
CA HIS A 197 -3.24 -8.16 10.36
C HIS A 197 -3.26 -6.65 10.52
N THR A 198 -2.20 -6.09 11.09
CA THR A 198 -1.80 -4.68 10.98
C THR A 198 -0.55 -4.58 10.12
N ASP A 199 -0.36 -3.45 9.43
CA ASP A 199 0.87 -3.22 8.69
C ASP A 199 2.00 -2.81 9.64
N TYR A 200 3.20 -3.36 9.45
CA TYR A 200 4.36 -3.06 10.30
C TYR A 200 4.96 -1.68 10.06
N GLY A 201 4.80 -1.14 8.85
CA GLY A 201 5.48 0.06 8.39
C GLY A 201 4.93 1.37 8.96
N CYS A 202 5.27 2.44 8.26
CA CYS A 202 4.84 3.79 8.59
C CYS A 202 3.41 4.05 8.07
N LEU A 203 3.24 3.96 6.75
CA LEU A 203 1.93 4.06 6.08
C LEU A 203 1.89 3.19 4.85
N THR A 204 0.67 2.82 4.48
CA THR A 204 0.39 2.06 3.25
C THR A 204 -0.56 2.88 2.39
N ILE A 205 -0.24 2.97 1.09
CA ILE A 205 -1.13 3.46 0.04
C ILE A 205 -1.66 2.24 -0.69
N LEU A 206 -2.96 2.01 -0.60
CA LEU A 206 -3.61 0.84 -1.18
C LEU A 206 -4.57 1.25 -2.30
N LEU A 207 -4.32 0.71 -3.48
CA LEU A 207 -5.21 0.80 -4.64
C LEU A 207 -5.90 -0.54 -4.82
N THR A 208 -7.22 -0.54 -4.88
CA THR A 208 -8.02 -1.74 -5.13
C THR A 208 -8.66 -1.70 -6.50
N ASP A 209 -8.92 -2.86 -7.07
CA ASP A 209 -9.82 -2.99 -8.20
C ASP A 209 -11.30 -2.84 -7.74
N ASN A 210 -12.25 -3.05 -8.64
CA ASN A 210 -13.67 -2.89 -8.30
C ASN A 210 -14.29 -4.13 -7.62
N ASN A 211 -13.47 -5.15 -7.30
CA ASN A 211 -13.95 -6.34 -6.61
C ASN A 211 -14.00 -6.09 -5.10
N PRO A 212 -15.10 -6.39 -4.42
CA PRO A 212 -15.16 -6.29 -2.96
C PRO A 212 -14.30 -7.37 -2.31
N GLY A 213 -13.81 -7.11 -1.10
CA GLY A 213 -13.00 -8.11 -0.38
C GLY A 213 -12.09 -7.51 0.69
N LEU A 214 -11.97 -6.19 0.76
CA LEU A 214 -11.24 -5.54 1.84
C LEU A 214 -12.21 -5.16 2.95
N GLU A 215 -11.91 -5.62 4.16
CA GLU A 215 -12.58 -5.16 5.39
C GLU A 215 -11.59 -4.57 6.36
N ILE A 216 -12.02 -3.59 7.11
CA ILE A 216 -11.28 -2.95 8.20
C ILE A 216 -11.99 -3.15 9.52
N LYS A 217 -11.24 -3.15 10.60
CA LYS A 217 -11.78 -3.18 11.94
C LYS A 217 -12.03 -1.75 12.43
N ASN A 218 -13.29 -1.33 12.42
CA ASN A 218 -13.67 0.04 12.78
C ASN A 218 -13.43 0.35 14.30
N PRO A 219 -13.54 1.62 14.73
CA PRO A 219 -13.33 2.00 16.13
C PRO A 219 -14.27 1.30 17.13
N SER A 220 -15.40 0.75 16.66
CA SER A 220 -16.32 -0.06 17.47
C SER A 220 -15.93 -1.55 17.51
N ASN A 221 -14.74 -1.89 17.00
CA ASN A 221 -14.21 -3.26 16.94
C ASN A 221 -15.01 -4.22 16.05
N GLN A 222 -15.72 -3.68 15.04
CA GLN A 222 -16.49 -4.45 14.07
C GLN A 222 -15.82 -4.41 12.70
N TRP A 223 -15.90 -5.51 11.94
CA TRP A 223 -15.44 -5.55 10.56
C TRP A 223 -16.39 -4.77 9.66
N GLU A 224 -15.85 -3.92 8.82
CA GLU A 224 -16.57 -3.04 7.90
C GLU A 224 -15.97 -3.16 6.50
N LEU A 225 -16.80 -3.48 5.50
CA LEU A 225 -16.40 -3.58 4.12
C LEU A 225 -16.02 -2.20 3.56
N VAL A 226 -14.86 -2.13 2.90
CA VAL A 226 -14.37 -0.92 2.25
C VAL A 226 -14.54 -1.02 0.75
N THR A 227 -15.33 -0.11 0.18
CA THR A 227 -15.56 -0.01 -1.26
C THR A 227 -15.20 1.40 -1.76
N PRO A 228 -13.92 1.66 -2.08
CA PRO A 228 -13.51 2.95 -2.60
C PRO A 228 -14.18 3.23 -3.95
N LYS A 229 -14.50 4.50 -4.20
CA LYS A 229 -14.89 4.93 -5.53
C LYS A 229 -13.70 4.91 -6.49
N GLU A 230 -13.97 5.09 -7.78
CA GLU A 230 -12.96 4.99 -8.83
C GLU A 230 -11.80 6.01 -8.67
N ASP A 231 -12.09 7.17 -8.08
CA ASP A 231 -11.16 8.28 -7.83
C ASP A 231 -10.60 8.29 -6.38
N GLU A 232 -10.91 7.27 -5.60
CA GLU A 232 -10.49 7.16 -4.20
C GLU A 232 -9.39 6.10 -4.06
N ILE A 233 -8.36 6.44 -3.27
CA ILE A 233 -7.35 5.50 -2.80
C ILE A 233 -7.44 5.37 -1.29
N ILE A 234 -6.92 4.26 -0.78
CA ILE A 234 -6.90 3.98 0.65
C ILE A 234 -5.55 4.37 1.20
N VAL A 235 -5.54 5.01 2.36
CA VAL A 235 -4.34 5.23 3.17
C VAL A 235 -4.59 4.69 4.56
N ASN A 236 -3.71 3.80 5.02
CA ASN A 236 -3.71 3.31 6.39
C ASN A 236 -2.32 3.45 7.02
N PHE A 237 -2.30 3.52 8.34
CA PHE A 237 -1.09 3.74 9.12
C PHE A 237 -0.69 2.46 9.84
N GLY A 238 0.61 2.21 9.88
CA GLY A 238 1.17 0.99 10.44
C GLY A 238 1.66 1.13 11.88
N ASP A 239 2.03 0.01 12.47
CA ASP A 239 2.46 -0.12 13.86
C ASP A 239 3.66 0.78 14.20
N MET A 240 4.60 0.96 13.26
CA MET A 240 5.77 1.81 13.47
C MET A 240 5.38 3.26 13.68
N LEU A 241 4.43 3.79 12.89
CA LEU A 241 3.97 5.17 13.04
C LEU A 241 3.11 5.34 14.30
N GLU A 242 2.31 4.33 14.67
CA GLU A 242 1.58 4.33 15.94
C GLU A 242 2.56 4.41 17.12
N PHE A 243 3.63 3.62 17.09
CA PHE A 243 4.67 3.66 18.12
C PHE A 243 5.40 5.01 18.17
N TRP A 244 5.86 5.53 17.03
CA TRP A 244 6.57 6.79 16.94
C TRP A 244 5.73 7.99 17.40
N SER A 245 4.43 7.96 17.11
CA SER A 245 3.50 9.02 17.52
C SER A 245 3.01 8.89 18.97
N MET A 246 3.55 7.94 19.75
CA MET A 246 3.05 7.62 21.08
C MET A 246 1.53 7.36 21.08
N LYS A 247 1.06 6.61 20.10
CA LYS A 247 -0.35 6.23 19.88
C LYS A 247 -1.31 7.41 19.57
N LYS A 248 -0.78 8.57 19.19
CA LYS A 248 -1.62 9.67 18.67
C LYS A 248 -2.20 9.31 17.29
N ILE A 249 -1.46 8.53 16.51
CA ILE A 249 -1.93 7.94 15.26
C ILE A 249 -2.24 6.46 15.53
N LYS A 250 -3.35 5.97 14.99
CA LYS A 250 -3.78 4.58 15.19
C LYS A 250 -3.28 3.70 14.06
N ALA A 251 -2.77 2.52 14.40
CA ALA A 251 -2.65 1.43 13.45
C ALA A 251 -3.99 0.67 13.39
N LEU A 252 -4.36 0.23 12.20
CA LEU A 252 -5.65 -0.43 11.96
C LEU A 252 -5.46 -1.87 11.52
N SER A 253 -6.32 -2.77 12.04
CA SER A 253 -6.41 -4.14 11.53
C SER A 253 -7.25 -4.19 10.26
N LEU A 254 -6.74 -4.89 9.26
CA LEU A 254 -7.41 -5.13 7.98
C LEU A 254 -7.34 -6.62 7.60
N ILE A 255 -8.26 -7.03 6.73
CA ILE A 255 -8.38 -8.40 6.23
C ILE A 255 -8.74 -8.36 4.75
N HIS A 256 -8.16 -9.26 3.96
CA HIS A 256 -8.48 -9.42 2.53
C HIS A 256 -9.20 -10.77 2.33
N ILE A 257 -10.49 -10.69 2.11
CA ILE A 257 -11.37 -11.85 1.93
C ILE A 257 -11.24 -12.45 0.54
#